data_cc177184bc80c56bb68da1db7b076099
#
_entry.id   cc177184bc80c56bb68da1db7b076099
#
_cell.length_a   1.000
_cell.length_b   1.000
_cell.length_c   1.000
_cell.angle_alpha   90.00
_cell.angle_beta   90.00
_cell.angle_gamma   90.00
#
_symmetry.space_group_name_H-M   'P 1'
#
loop_
_entity.id
_entity.type
_entity.pdbx_description
1 polymer ?
#
loop_
_entity_poly.entity_id
_entity_poly.type
_entity_poly.pdbx_seq_one_letter_code
_entity_poly.pdbx_strand_id
1 'polypeptide(L)'
;MVDGLSFDGSGGSGHSLRSHMNWDSLDQTVLAHWQKVGQFRHDHVAVGGGSNTMLSATNGVAFARTYDKNGISDKVAAVIGASSNTDITLDVSSIWSDGQQLMNTYDQSSAIVTDGKVTFNSGENGTILIQMPDGKPLMSVKGAAKFKGTQTVTVSLEECDSATCSIDGGNKFVVKNGTTFEIGKTAYEGDTIKITLEATNEKGSSRAVASFYKMFESEKEPPTVDPDSTVPPQQGKIYVKSDSAPYI
;
A
#
# COMPACT_ATOMS: atom_id res chain seq x y z
N MET A 1 5.39 -11.99 7.05
CA MET A 1 5.51 -13.48 7.02
C MET A 1 6.75 -13.83 7.80
N VAL A 2 6.68 -14.76 8.74
CA VAL A 2 7.87 -15.24 9.45
C VAL A 2 8.55 -16.21 8.49
N ASP A 3 9.70 -15.81 7.98
CA ASP A 3 10.50 -16.66 7.11
C ASP A 3 11.09 -17.80 7.93
N GLY A 4 11.00 -19.02 7.45
CA GLY A 4 11.72 -20.14 8.00
C GLY A 4 10.96 -21.05 8.99
N LEU A 5 9.63 -21.01 9.05
CA LEU A 5 8.88 -22.08 9.69
C LEU A 5 8.76 -23.27 8.74
N SER A 6 9.75 -24.16 8.71
CA SER A 6 9.56 -25.49 8.14
C SER A 6 8.77 -26.33 9.17
N PHE A 7 7.51 -26.58 8.86
CA PHE A 7 6.72 -27.58 9.58
C PHE A 7 7.04 -28.95 8.95
N ASP A 8 7.84 -29.76 9.62
CA ASP A 8 8.21 -31.10 9.13
C ASP A 8 7.18 -32.19 9.50
N GLY A 9 6.10 -31.81 10.19
CA GLY A 9 5.06 -32.76 10.58
C GLY A 9 5.49 -33.83 11.59
N SER A 10 6.73 -33.82 12.01
CA SER A 10 7.20 -34.69 13.08
C SER A 10 6.70 -34.13 14.41
N GLY A 11 5.91 -34.89 15.16
CA GLY A 11 5.24 -34.44 16.39
C GLY A 11 6.17 -34.00 17.51
N GLY A 12 7.10 -33.09 17.20
CA GLY A 12 8.00 -32.45 18.13
C GLY A 12 7.26 -31.58 19.14
N SER A 13 7.81 -31.43 20.32
CA SER A 13 7.31 -30.52 21.33
C SER A 13 7.12 -29.12 20.72
N GLY A 14 6.08 -28.34 21.11
CA GLY A 14 5.76 -27.02 20.55
C GLY A 14 6.91 -26.00 20.53
N HIS A 15 8.07 -26.35 21.05
CA HIS A 15 9.31 -25.57 20.96
C HIS A 15 9.97 -25.65 19.56
N SER A 16 9.81 -26.76 18.83
CA SER A 16 10.36 -26.91 17.48
C SER A 16 9.61 -26.09 16.41
N LEU A 17 8.42 -25.57 16.75
CA LEU A 17 7.61 -24.72 15.89
C LEU A 17 7.90 -23.22 16.06
N ARG A 18 8.82 -22.86 16.95
CA ARG A 18 9.18 -21.47 17.23
C ARG A 18 10.53 -21.16 16.59
N SER A 19 10.55 -20.08 15.81
CA SER A 19 11.79 -19.49 15.31
C SER A 19 11.95 -18.07 15.83
N HIS A 20 13.17 -17.59 15.89
CA HIS A 20 13.42 -16.18 16.12
C HIS A 20 13.09 -15.39 14.85
N MET A 21 12.64 -14.13 15.04
CA MET A 21 12.49 -13.21 13.94
C MET A 21 13.86 -12.97 13.29
N ASN A 22 13.94 -13.15 11.98
CA ASN A 22 15.13 -12.78 11.24
C ASN A 22 15.05 -11.29 10.90
N TRP A 23 15.64 -10.45 11.78
CA TRP A 23 15.61 -8.99 11.64
C TRP A 23 16.46 -8.48 10.47
N ASP A 24 17.44 -9.26 10.03
CA ASP A 24 18.38 -8.89 8.96
C ASP A 24 17.80 -9.19 7.56
N SER A 25 16.70 -9.96 7.50
CA SER A 25 16.06 -10.40 6.25
C SER A 25 14.54 -10.17 6.28
N LEU A 26 14.12 -8.93 6.59
CA LEU A 26 12.72 -8.56 6.60
C LEU A 26 12.22 -8.34 5.16
N ASP A 27 11.05 -8.89 4.86
CA ASP A 27 10.29 -8.49 3.68
C ASP A 27 9.82 -7.04 3.83
N GLN A 28 10.47 -6.13 3.15
CA GLN A 28 10.22 -4.69 3.26
C GLN A 28 8.84 -4.29 2.72
N THR A 29 8.27 -5.05 1.77
CA THR A 29 6.93 -4.78 1.23
C THR A 29 5.86 -5.13 2.24
N VAL A 30 5.99 -6.27 2.89
CA VAL A 30 5.11 -6.71 3.99
C VAL A 30 5.23 -5.76 5.17
N LEU A 31 6.44 -5.37 5.55
CA LEU A 31 6.66 -4.41 6.63
C LEU A 31 5.99 -3.07 6.34
N ALA A 32 6.19 -2.51 5.15
CA ALA A 32 5.58 -1.24 4.75
C ALA A 32 4.04 -1.31 4.74
N HIS A 33 3.47 -2.43 4.30
CA HIS A 33 2.02 -2.66 4.37
C HIS A 33 1.52 -2.58 5.81
N TRP A 34 2.11 -3.34 6.71
CA TRP A 34 1.68 -3.37 8.10
C TRP A 34 1.92 -2.06 8.85
N GLN A 35 2.97 -1.32 8.50
CA GLN A 35 3.20 0.02 9.05
C GLN A 35 2.08 0.99 8.65
N LYS A 36 1.63 0.99 7.40
CA LYS A 36 0.51 1.84 6.93
C LYS A 36 -0.80 1.47 7.62
N VAL A 37 -1.12 0.18 7.68
CA VAL A 37 -2.34 -0.30 8.34
C VAL A 37 -2.31 -0.02 9.84
N GLY A 38 -1.15 -0.22 10.49
CA GLY A 38 -0.95 0.06 11.91
C GLY A 38 -1.08 1.55 12.23
N GLN A 39 -0.52 2.42 11.39
CA GLN A 39 -0.64 3.87 11.55
C GLN A 39 -2.10 4.32 11.41
N PHE A 40 -2.79 3.87 10.36
CA PHE A 40 -4.21 4.16 10.17
C PHE A 40 -5.05 3.73 11.38
N ARG A 41 -4.81 2.54 11.93
CA ARG A 41 -5.47 2.07 13.14
C ARG A 41 -5.16 2.94 14.37
N HIS A 42 -3.92 3.39 14.50
CA HIS A 42 -3.50 4.26 15.60
C HIS A 42 -4.18 5.63 15.54
N ASP A 43 -4.31 6.19 14.35
CA ASP A 43 -4.82 7.55 14.16
C ASP A 43 -6.35 7.65 14.25
N HIS A 44 -7.07 6.52 14.12
CA HIS A 44 -8.52 6.48 14.05
C HIS A 44 -9.17 5.71 15.20
N VAL A 45 -9.80 6.44 16.12
CA VAL A 45 -10.57 5.84 17.21
C VAL A 45 -11.74 5.00 16.68
N ALA A 46 -12.29 5.36 15.54
CA ALA A 46 -13.38 4.61 14.89
C ALA A 46 -12.98 3.17 14.56
N VAL A 47 -11.71 2.91 14.22
CA VAL A 47 -11.24 1.55 13.90
C VAL A 47 -11.36 0.62 15.11
N GLY A 48 -11.02 1.11 16.32
CA GLY A 48 -11.09 0.32 17.55
C GLY A 48 -12.46 0.32 18.22
N GLY A 49 -13.10 1.49 18.33
CA GLY A 49 -14.30 1.72 19.15
C GLY A 49 -15.57 2.05 18.38
N GLY A 50 -15.52 2.18 17.06
CA GLY A 50 -16.66 2.60 16.23
C GLY A 50 -17.62 1.47 15.88
N SER A 51 -18.81 1.85 15.39
CA SER A 51 -19.77 0.95 14.77
C SER A 51 -19.29 0.51 13.39
N ASN A 52 -19.60 -0.71 13.00
CA ASN A 52 -19.26 -1.26 11.69
C ASN A 52 -20.45 -1.20 10.73
N THR A 53 -20.22 -0.76 9.50
CA THR A 53 -21.20 -0.76 8.41
C THR A 53 -20.53 -1.36 7.18
N MET A 54 -21.14 -2.41 6.61
CA MET A 54 -20.66 -2.96 5.34
C MET A 54 -21.03 -2.02 4.20
N LEU A 55 -20.11 -1.80 3.29
CA LEU A 55 -20.30 -0.98 2.11
C LEU A 55 -20.35 -1.83 0.85
N SER A 56 -21.04 -1.34 -0.18
CA SER A 56 -20.98 -1.93 -1.51
C SER A 56 -19.71 -1.44 -2.23
N ALA A 57 -18.98 -2.36 -2.82
CA ALA A 57 -17.79 -2.08 -3.65
C ALA A 57 -17.78 -2.99 -4.87
N THR A 58 -17.13 -2.52 -5.94
CA THR A 58 -17.02 -3.31 -7.20
C THR A 58 -16.15 -4.56 -7.05
N ASN A 59 -15.20 -4.55 -6.09
CA ASN A 59 -14.32 -5.69 -5.80
C ASN A 59 -13.77 -5.56 -4.36
N GLY A 60 -13.40 -6.70 -3.75
CA GLY A 60 -12.90 -6.74 -2.37
C GLY A 60 -14.02 -6.68 -1.32
N VAL A 61 -13.62 -6.62 -0.06
CA VAL A 61 -14.52 -6.43 1.08
C VAL A 61 -14.42 -5.00 1.55
N ALA A 62 -15.53 -4.25 1.47
CA ALA A 62 -15.60 -2.85 1.87
C ALA A 62 -16.43 -2.68 3.14
N PHE A 63 -15.95 -1.87 4.05
CA PHE A 63 -16.67 -1.52 5.27
C PHE A 63 -16.26 -0.14 5.77
N ALA A 64 -17.13 0.48 6.54
CA ALA A 64 -16.86 1.70 7.27
C ALA A 64 -16.90 1.50 8.77
N ARG A 65 -16.20 2.37 9.46
CA ARG A 65 -16.22 2.49 10.92
C ARG A 65 -16.56 3.92 11.27
N THR A 66 -17.54 4.09 12.14
CA THR A 66 -17.97 5.41 12.61
C THR A 66 -17.99 5.46 14.13
N TYR A 67 -17.40 6.49 14.70
CA TYR A 67 -17.36 6.76 16.12
C TYR A 67 -17.87 8.19 16.38
N ASP A 68 -18.85 8.31 17.25
CA ASP A 68 -19.38 9.62 17.65
C ASP A 68 -19.82 9.56 19.13
N LYS A 69 -18.88 9.84 20.00
CA LYS A 69 -19.10 9.83 21.46
C LYS A 69 -18.18 10.84 22.14
N ASN A 70 -18.65 11.42 23.22
CA ASN A 70 -17.86 12.31 24.10
C ASN A 70 -17.23 13.50 23.36
N GLY A 71 -17.90 14.03 22.32
CA GLY A 71 -17.39 15.14 21.53
C GLY A 71 -16.30 14.76 20.51
N ILE A 72 -16.00 13.47 20.36
CA ILE A 72 -15.10 12.95 19.34
C ILE A 72 -15.92 12.33 18.23
N SER A 73 -15.76 12.81 17.00
CA SER A 73 -16.36 12.25 15.80
C SER A 73 -15.26 11.79 14.84
N ASP A 74 -15.30 10.52 14.45
CA ASP A 74 -14.33 9.93 13.53
C ASP A 74 -15.03 8.97 12.58
N LYS A 75 -14.71 9.06 11.29
CA LYS A 75 -15.31 8.26 10.22
C LYS A 75 -14.24 7.80 9.26
N VAL A 76 -14.16 6.51 9.06
CA VAL A 76 -13.22 5.89 8.12
C VAL A 76 -13.90 4.80 7.33
N ALA A 77 -13.35 4.48 6.16
CA ALA A 77 -13.73 3.28 5.41
C ALA A 77 -12.46 2.54 4.94
N ALA A 78 -12.63 1.27 4.64
CA ALA A 78 -11.55 0.45 4.11
C ALA A 78 -12.07 -0.53 3.07
N VAL A 79 -11.21 -0.84 2.10
CA VAL A 79 -11.34 -1.99 1.21
C VAL A 79 -10.15 -2.90 1.44
N ILE A 80 -10.41 -4.18 1.58
CA ILE A 80 -9.38 -5.21 1.75
C ILE A 80 -9.61 -6.38 0.80
N GLY A 81 -8.53 -7.00 0.35
CA GLY A 81 -8.59 -8.18 -0.52
C GLY A 81 -9.14 -7.90 -1.91
N ALA A 82 -9.05 -6.67 -2.40
CA ALA A 82 -9.36 -6.35 -3.78
C ALA A 82 -8.28 -6.88 -4.73
N SER A 83 -8.61 -7.04 -6.00
CA SER A 83 -7.63 -7.35 -7.04
C SER A 83 -6.58 -6.23 -7.11
N SER A 84 -5.31 -6.61 -7.32
CA SER A 84 -4.21 -5.64 -7.39
C SER A 84 -4.38 -4.66 -8.54
N ASN A 85 -4.00 -3.40 -8.32
CA ASN A 85 -3.95 -2.33 -9.32
C ASN A 85 -5.28 -2.12 -10.08
N THR A 86 -6.40 -2.32 -9.38
CA THR A 86 -7.74 -2.19 -9.96
C THR A 86 -8.45 -0.99 -9.36
N ASP A 87 -9.20 -0.25 -10.18
CA ASP A 87 -10.04 0.84 -9.71
C ASP A 87 -11.29 0.28 -9.02
N ILE A 88 -11.44 0.61 -7.76
CA ILE A 88 -12.52 0.16 -6.91
C ILE A 88 -13.46 1.32 -6.64
N THR A 89 -14.70 1.17 -7.05
CA THR A 89 -15.77 2.12 -6.75
C THR A 89 -16.55 1.64 -5.53
N LEU A 90 -16.66 2.51 -4.52
CA LEU A 90 -17.40 2.27 -3.28
C LEU A 90 -18.64 3.14 -3.22
N ASP A 91 -19.76 2.59 -2.74
CA ASP A 91 -20.90 3.39 -2.30
C ASP A 91 -20.64 3.85 -0.85
N VAL A 92 -20.46 5.14 -0.69
CA VAL A 92 -20.16 5.80 0.59
C VAL A 92 -21.28 6.73 1.05
N SER A 93 -22.43 6.71 0.36
CA SER A 93 -23.58 7.60 0.58
C SER A 93 -24.13 7.58 2.00
N SER A 94 -23.97 6.46 2.71
CA SER A 94 -24.38 6.32 4.12
C SER A 94 -23.48 7.04 5.11
N ILE A 95 -22.29 7.55 4.68
CA ILE A 95 -21.24 8.06 5.57
C ILE A 95 -20.82 9.46 5.18
N TRP A 96 -20.67 9.71 3.88
CA TRP A 96 -20.21 10.98 3.32
C TRP A 96 -21.15 11.49 2.23
N SER A 97 -21.23 12.80 2.12
CA SER A 97 -22.08 13.50 1.15
C SER A 97 -21.32 13.82 -0.12
N ASP A 98 -22.06 14.00 -1.22
CA ASP A 98 -21.51 14.48 -2.48
C ASP A 98 -20.74 15.80 -2.30
N GLY A 99 -19.68 15.94 -3.04
CA GLY A 99 -18.77 17.08 -3.01
C GLY A 99 -17.71 16.99 -1.91
N GLN A 100 -17.80 16.06 -0.96
CA GLN A 100 -16.74 15.87 0.03
C GLN A 100 -15.52 15.24 -0.62
N GLN A 101 -14.35 15.79 -0.32
CA GLN A 101 -13.08 15.18 -0.69
C GLN A 101 -12.72 14.10 0.32
N LEU A 102 -12.36 12.94 -0.19
CA LEU A 102 -11.84 11.81 0.58
C LEU A 102 -10.41 11.50 0.15
N MET A 103 -9.67 10.89 1.04
CA MET A 103 -8.27 10.54 0.82
C MET A 103 -8.05 9.07 1.15
N ASN A 104 -7.31 8.39 0.29
CA ASN A 104 -6.75 7.07 0.57
C ASN A 104 -5.38 7.24 1.25
N THR A 105 -5.32 7.04 2.55
CA THR A 105 -4.06 7.19 3.30
C THR A 105 -3.03 6.12 2.96
N TYR A 106 -3.44 5.05 2.30
CA TYR A 106 -2.54 3.96 1.93
C TYR A 106 -1.54 4.39 0.84
N ASP A 107 -1.98 5.22 -0.13
CA ASP A 107 -1.17 5.71 -1.25
C ASP A 107 -1.16 7.25 -1.38
N GLN A 108 -1.87 7.96 -0.48
CA GLN A 108 -2.02 9.42 -0.46
C GLN A 108 -2.77 9.97 -1.69
N SER A 109 -3.59 9.16 -2.35
CA SER A 109 -4.47 9.66 -3.41
C SER A 109 -5.73 10.28 -2.82
N SER A 110 -6.35 11.23 -3.57
CA SER A 110 -7.62 11.85 -3.20
C SER A 110 -8.67 11.71 -4.28
N ALA A 111 -9.94 11.72 -3.89
CA ALA A 111 -11.08 11.69 -4.79
C ALA A 111 -12.29 12.42 -4.18
N ILE A 112 -13.19 12.89 -5.01
CA ILE A 112 -14.42 13.58 -4.58
C ILE A 112 -15.60 12.61 -4.65
N VAL A 113 -16.44 12.62 -3.63
CA VAL A 113 -17.70 11.86 -3.62
C VAL A 113 -18.64 12.44 -4.68
N THR A 114 -19.09 11.61 -5.59
CA THR A 114 -20.02 11.97 -6.67
C THR A 114 -21.11 10.89 -6.76
N ASP A 115 -22.36 11.29 -6.76
CA ASP A 115 -23.52 10.38 -6.75
C ASP A 115 -23.43 9.31 -5.65
N GLY A 116 -22.97 9.71 -4.46
CA GLY A 116 -22.78 8.86 -3.28
C GLY A 116 -21.60 7.88 -3.40
N LYS A 117 -20.77 8.00 -4.41
CA LYS A 117 -19.68 7.04 -4.70
C LYS A 117 -18.32 7.73 -4.76
N VAL A 118 -17.29 6.92 -4.51
CA VAL A 118 -15.89 7.32 -4.67
C VAL A 118 -15.10 6.18 -5.30
N THR A 119 -14.09 6.52 -6.12
CA THR A 119 -13.24 5.53 -6.78
C THR A 119 -11.78 5.76 -6.40
N PHE A 120 -11.11 4.68 -5.97
CA PHE A 120 -9.68 4.65 -5.70
C PHE A 120 -9.05 3.42 -6.33
N ASN A 121 -7.78 3.51 -6.71
CA ASN A 121 -7.00 2.36 -7.13
C ASN A 121 -6.57 1.54 -5.92
N SER A 122 -6.70 0.21 -5.99
CA SER A 122 -6.40 -0.71 -4.89
C SER A 122 -4.89 -0.92 -4.65
N GLY A 123 -4.05 -0.42 -5.55
CA GLY A 123 -2.60 -0.65 -5.50
C GLY A 123 -2.22 -2.13 -5.53
N GLU A 124 -0.95 -2.44 -5.33
CA GLU A 124 -0.46 -3.83 -5.38
C GLU A 124 -1.07 -4.74 -4.31
N ASN A 125 -1.38 -4.18 -3.13
CA ASN A 125 -1.83 -4.97 -1.98
C ASN A 125 -3.35 -5.10 -1.87
N GLY A 126 -4.12 -4.62 -2.87
CA GLY A 126 -5.57 -4.70 -2.86
C GLY A 126 -6.20 -4.01 -1.63
N THR A 127 -5.58 -2.92 -1.16
CA THR A 127 -5.95 -2.26 0.11
C THR A 127 -6.15 -0.77 -0.11
N ILE A 128 -7.29 -0.25 0.34
CA ILE A 128 -7.66 1.17 0.34
C ILE A 128 -8.06 1.54 1.76
N LEU A 129 -7.52 2.63 2.30
CA LEU A 129 -7.81 3.15 3.64
C LEU A 129 -8.28 4.60 3.53
N ILE A 130 -9.57 4.84 3.77
CA ILE A 130 -10.23 6.10 3.42
C ILE A 130 -10.57 6.90 4.67
N GLN A 131 -10.23 8.18 4.64
CA GLN A 131 -10.64 9.20 5.61
C GLN A 131 -10.97 10.51 4.90
N MET A 132 -11.49 11.49 5.63
CA MET A 132 -11.49 12.88 5.18
C MET A 132 -10.08 13.47 5.34
N PRO A 133 -9.62 14.33 4.41
CA PRO A 133 -8.38 15.05 4.59
C PRO A 133 -8.42 15.87 5.88
N ASP A 134 -7.35 15.83 6.64
CA ASP A 134 -7.19 16.63 7.87
C ASP A 134 -6.56 18.00 7.59
N GLY A 135 -6.37 18.33 6.32
CA GLY A 135 -5.76 19.57 5.84
C GLY A 135 -4.23 19.60 5.96
N LYS A 136 -3.60 18.54 6.44
CA LYS A 136 -2.14 18.38 6.38
C LYS A 136 -1.67 18.12 4.96
N PRO A 137 -0.38 18.29 4.65
CA PRO A 137 0.16 17.96 3.34
C PRO A 137 -0.15 16.54 2.88
N LEU A 138 -0.68 16.39 1.66
CA LEU A 138 -0.87 15.11 0.99
C LEU A 138 0.23 14.94 -0.05
N MET A 139 0.93 13.81 0.00
CA MET A 139 2.08 13.59 -0.85
C MET A 139 2.12 12.16 -1.37
N SER A 140 2.37 12.00 -2.66
CA SER A 140 2.58 10.68 -3.25
C SER A 140 3.67 10.71 -4.32
N VAL A 141 4.23 9.53 -4.60
CA VAL A 141 5.15 9.31 -5.73
C VAL A 141 4.55 8.23 -6.62
N LYS A 142 4.24 8.60 -7.86
CA LYS A 142 3.65 7.70 -8.85
C LYS A 142 4.73 7.08 -9.73
N GLY A 143 4.66 5.76 -9.90
CA GLY A 143 5.55 4.96 -10.74
C GLY A 143 5.15 3.49 -10.65
N ALA A 144 5.67 2.63 -11.51
CA ALA A 144 5.46 1.20 -11.39
C ALA A 144 6.17 0.69 -10.13
N ALA A 145 5.45 0.01 -9.24
CA ALA A 145 6.03 -0.47 -7.99
C ALA A 145 7.13 -1.51 -8.22
N LYS A 146 7.06 -2.24 -9.35
CA LYS A 146 8.12 -3.12 -9.85
C LYS A 146 8.53 -2.68 -11.25
N PHE A 147 9.83 -2.58 -11.50
CA PHE A 147 10.34 -2.12 -12.78
C PHE A 147 11.68 -2.78 -13.11
N LYS A 148 12.04 -2.78 -14.41
CA LYS A 148 13.35 -3.19 -14.91
C LYS A 148 14.16 -1.98 -15.37
N GLY A 149 15.49 -2.09 -15.33
CA GLY A 149 16.36 -1.00 -15.74
C GLY A 149 16.20 0.25 -14.87
N THR A 150 15.62 1.32 -15.45
CA THR A 150 15.28 2.58 -14.79
C THR A 150 13.84 2.98 -15.05
N GLN A 151 13.26 3.79 -14.18
CA GLN A 151 11.95 4.39 -14.43
C GLN A 151 11.89 5.84 -13.98
N THR A 152 11.03 6.61 -14.64
CA THR A 152 10.67 7.96 -14.22
C THR A 152 9.51 7.88 -13.23
N VAL A 153 9.67 8.54 -12.09
CA VAL A 153 8.60 8.71 -11.09
C VAL A 153 8.13 10.15 -11.07
N THR A 154 6.88 10.36 -10.67
CA THR A 154 6.25 11.70 -10.60
C THR A 154 5.78 11.96 -9.18
N VAL A 155 6.14 13.11 -8.62
CA VAL A 155 5.67 13.58 -7.31
C VAL A 155 4.33 14.28 -7.46
N SER A 156 3.37 13.95 -6.60
CA SER A 156 2.09 14.64 -6.44
C SER A 156 2.04 15.24 -5.05
N LEU A 157 1.73 16.55 -4.96
CA LEU A 157 1.58 17.28 -3.70
C LEU A 157 0.23 18.00 -3.70
N GLU A 158 -0.49 17.93 -2.57
CA GLU A 158 -1.70 18.69 -2.27
C GLU A 158 -1.54 19.30 -0.87
N GLU A 159 -2.20 20.41 -0.58
CA GLU A 159 -2.13 21.14 0.69
C GLU A 159 -0.71 21.61 1.09
N CYS A 160 0.23 21.65 0.12
CA CYS A 160 1.57 22.22 0.29
C CYS A 160 2.21 22.59 -1.06
N ASP A 161 3.02 23.64 -1.08
CA ASP A 161 3.70 24.15 -2.29
C ASP A 161 4.94 23.33 -2.66
N SER A 162 5.55 22.69 -1.65
CA SER A 162 6.78 21.90 -1.82
C SER A 162 6.94 20.89 -0.70
N ALA A 163 7.73 19.87 -0.98
CA ALA A 163 8.14 18.85 -0.01
C ALA A 163 9.64 18.64 -0.06
N THR A 164 10.20 18.15 1.04
CA THR A 164 11.56 17.64 1.09
C THR A 164 11.54 16.17 0.69
N CYS A 165 12.34 15.81 -0.31
CA CYS A 165 12.46 14.45 -0.82
C CYS A 165 13.83 13.87 -0.45
N SER A 166 13.87 12.58 -0.10
CA SER A 166 15.11 11.80 -0.02
C SER A 166 14.92 10.42 -0.64
N ILE A 167 15.96 9.88 -1.25
CA ILE A 167 16.00 8.55 -1.83
C ILE A 167 16.94 7.71 -0.96
N ASP A 168 16.45 6.57 -0.46
CA ASP A 168 17.18 5.62 0.40
C ASP A 168 17.88 6.28 1.61
N GLY A 169 17.24 7.33 2.16
CA GLY A 169 17.82 8.10 3.26
C GLY A 169 19.03 8.96 2.91
N GLY A 170 19.34 9.13 1.61
CA GLY A 170 20.41 9.97 1.13
C GLY A 170 20.13 11.47 1.24
N ASN A 171 20.84 12.28 0.47
CA ASN A 171 20.72 13.73 0.51
C ASN A 171 19.30 14.21 0.25
N LYS A 172 18.85 15.16 1.07
CA LYS A 172 17.53 15.77 0.93
C LYS A 172 17.54 16.86 -0.13
N PHE A 173 16.51 16.90 -0.96
CA PHE A 173 16.28 17.94 -1.97
C PHE A 173 14.79 18.35 -2.01
N VAL A 174 14.53 19.54 -2.51
CA VAL A 174 13.16 20.09 -2.57
C VAL A 174 12.49 19.67 -3.88
N VAL A 175 11.24 19.23 -3.77
CA VAL A 175 10.36 18.90 -4.90
C VAL A 175 9.08 19.69 -4.84
N LYS A 176 8.45 19.90 -6.00
CA LYS A 176 7.14 20.54 -6.16
C LYS A 176 6.15 19.58 -6.80
N ASN A 177 4.89 19.93 -6.78
CA ASN A 177 3.88 19.15 -7.49
C ASN A 177 4.26 19.00 -8.98
N GLY A 178 4.16 17.78 -9.51
CA GLY A 178 4.55 17.43 -10.87
C GLY A 178 6.05 17.25 -11.10
N THR A 179 6.91 17.38 -10.08
CA THR A 179 8.34 17.09 -10.22
C THR A 179 8.53 15.64 -10.64
N THR A 180 9.35 15.42 -11.68
CA THR A 180 9.73 14.10 -12.18
C THR A 180 11.22 13.88 -12.03
N PHE A 181 11.62 12.66 -11.71
CA PHE A 181 13.02 12.24 -11.72
C PHE A 181 13.15 10.73 -11.98
N GLU A 182 14.31 10.32 -12.43
CA GLU A 182 14.62 8.94 -12.76
C GLU A 182 15.19 8.21 -11.56
N ILE A 183 14.74 6.97 -11.32
CA ILE A 183 15.26 6.06 -10.28
C ILE A 183 15.80 4.78 -10.90
N GLY A 184 16.61 4.05 -10.13
CA GLY A 184 17.18 2.75 -10.53
C GLY A 184 18.52 2.80 -11.21
N LYS A 185 19.08 3.99 -11.50
CA LYS A 185 20.40 4.13 -12.17
C LYS A 185 21.56 3.49 -11.40
N THR A 186 21.54 3.69 -10.07
CA THR A 186 22.60 3.25 -9.17
C THR A 186 22.22 2.04 -8.32
N ALA A 187 20.94 1.65 -8.36
CA ALA A 187 20.44 0.49 -7.62
C ALA A 187 20.78 -0.81 -8.36
N TYR A 188 21.10 -1.86 -7.61
CA TYR A 188 21.27 -3.21 -8.15
C TYR A 188 19.90 -3.86 -8.40
N GLU A 189 19.89 -4.86 -9.27
CA GLU A 189 18.72 -5.74 -9.42
C GLU A 189 18.44 -6.47 -8.09
N GLY A 190 17.17 -6.54 -7.70
CA GLY A 190 16.75 -7.03 -6.40
C GLY A 190 16.66 -5.96 -5.30
N ASP A 191 17.16 -4.74 -5.53
CA ASP A 191 17.04 -3.66 -4.55
C ASP A 191 15.63 -3.06 -4.52
N THR A 192 15.25 -2.60 -3.32
CA THR A 192 14.06 -1.78 -3.11
C THR A 192 14.47 -0.34 -2.85
N ILE A 193 14.09 0.55 -3.76
CA ILE A 193 14.36 1.99 -3.65
C ILE A 193 13.23 2.62 -2.85
N LYS A 194 13.57 3.33 -1.77
CA LYS A 194 12.61 4.06 -0.93
C LYS A 194 12.70 5.56 -1.18
N ILE A 195 11.59 6.16 -1.56
CA ILE A 195 11.46 7.61 -1.68
C ILE A 195 10.65 8.11 -0.51
N THR A 196 11.21 9.00 0.28
CA THR A 196 10.54 9.64 1.41
C THR A 196 10.28 11.09 1.08
N LEU A 197 9.03 11.52 1.26
CA LEU A 197 8.58 12.91 1.17
C LEU A 197 8.20 13.40 2.56
N GLU A 198 8.60 14.63 2.91
CA GLU A 198 8.24 15.29 4.17
C GLU A 198 7.82 16.74 3.85
N ALA A 199 6.68 17.17 4.36
CA ALA A 199 6.21 18.53 4.25
C ALA A 199 5.44 18.96 5.50
N THR A 200 5.32 20.27 5.70
CA THR A 200 4.62 20.89 6.83
C THR A 200 3.82 22.06 6.31
N ASN A 201 2.59 22.21 6.82
CA ASN A 201 1.77 23.39 6.63
C ASN A 201 1.19 23.88 7.99
N GLU A 202 0.27 24.81 7.99
CA GLU A 202 -0.36 25.34 9.22
C GLU A 202 -1.14 24.28 10.01
N LYS A 203 -1.59 23.21 9.36
CA LYS A 203 -2.34 22.11 9.97
C LYS A 203 -1.44 21.02 10.57
N GLY A 204 -0.17 21.01 10.20
CA GLY A 204 0.81 20.04 10.73
C GLY A 204 1.77 19.49 9.69
N SER A 205 2.48 18.46 10.08
CA SER A 205 3.47 17.78 9.24
C SER A 205 2.94 16.45 8.74
N SER A 206 3.34 16.09 7.52
CA SER A 206 3.10 14.77 6.94
C SER A 206 4.39 14.16 6.42
N ARG A 207 4.41 12.84 6.39
CA ARG A 207 5.49 12.04 5.80
C ARG A 207 4.89 10.93 4.95
N ALA A 208 5.31 10.85 3.70
CA ALA A 208 4.93 9.78 2.78
C ALA A 208 6.16 8.97 2.36
N VAL A 209 6.00 7.66 2.21
CA VAL A 209 7.05 6.76 1.74
C VAL A 209 6.50 5.92 0.59
N ALA A 210 7.19 5.96 -0.55
CA ALA A 210 6.94 5.08 -1.69
C ALA A 210 8.13 4.13 -1.86
N SER A 211 7.85 2.86 -2.18
CA SER A 211 8.86 1.83 -2.38
C SER A 211 8.74 1.25 -3.78
N PHE A 212 9.87 1.10 -4.48
CA PHE A 212 9.94 0.63 -5.86
C PHE A 212 10.97 -0.50 -5.94
N TYR A 213 10.54 -1.68 -6.36
CA TYR A 213 11.41 -2.85 -6.48
C TYR A 213 12.01 -2.92 -7.88
N LYS A 214 13.35 -2.97 -7.95
CA LYS A 214 14.07 -3.17 -9.21
C LYS A 214 14.21 -4.65 -9.49
N MET A 215 13.43 -5.14 -10.46
CA MET A 215 13.41 -6.55 -10.87
C MET A 215 14.71 -6.96 -11.56
N PHE A 216 15.01 -8.25 -11.47
CA PHE A 216 16.03 -8.86 -12.31
C PHE A 216 15.56 -8.90 -13.78
N GLU A 217 16.47 -8.73 -14.73
CA GLU A 217 16.13 -8.83 -16.17
C GLU A 217 15.53 -10.20 -16.54
N SER A 218 15.92 -11.25 -15.82
CA SER A 218 15.39 -12.61 -15.97
C SER A 218 14.01 -12.83 -15.36
N GLU A 219 13.53 -11.93 -14.49
CA GLU A 219 12.20 -12.05 -13.90
C GLU A 219 11.13 -11.81 -14.97
N LYS A 220 10.17 -12.74 -15.04
CA LYS A 220 8.98 -12.53 -15.88
C LYS A 220 8.09 -11.50 -15.19
N GLU A 221 7.62 -10.53 -15.96
CA GLU A 221 6.56 -9.65 -15.48
C GLU A 221 5.32 -10.48 -15.10
N PRO A 222 4.59 -10.11 -14.03
CA PRO A 222 3.32 -10.75 -13.75
C PRO A 222 2.46 -10.70 -15.02
N PRO A 223 1.77 -11.79 -15.37
CA PRO A 223 0.91 -11.78 -16.55
C PRO A 223 -0.13 -10.66 -16.38
N THR A 224 -0.15 -9.73 -17.33
CA THR A 224 -1.23 -8.76 -17.45
C THR A 224 -2.49 -9.55 -17.73
N VAL A 225 -3.43 -9.54 -16.80
CA VAL A 225 -4.74 -10.15 -16.99
C VAL A 225 -5.45 -9.28 -18.02
N ASP A 226 -5.64 -9.80 -19.24
CA ASP A 226 -6.48 -9.18 -20.24
C ASP A 226 -7.93 -9.19 -19.66
N PRO A 227 -8.54 -8.02 -19.40
CA PRO A 227 -9.88 -7.96 -18.84
C PRO A 227 -10.95 -8.60 -19.74
N ASP A 228 -10.66 -8.82 -21.01
CA ASP A 228 -11.54 -9.50 -21.97
C ASP A 228 -11.24 -11.01 -22.14
N SER A 229 -10.27 -11.55 -21.39
CA SER A 229 -9.97 -12.97 -21.45
C SER A 229 -11.06 -13.80 -20.79
N THR A 230 -11.86 -14.46 -21.61
CA THR A 230 -12.83 -15.48 -21.16
C THR A 230 -12.19 -16.82 -20.77
N VAL A 231 -10.87 -16.90 -20.78
CA VAL A 231 -10.13 -18.10 -20.39
C VAL A 231 -9.92 -18.07 -18.87
N PRO A 232 -10.51 -19.03 -18.12
CA PRO A 232 -10.26 -19.12 -16.69
C PRO A 232 -8.76 -19.29 -16.44
N PRO A 233 -8.20 -18.70 -15.38
CA PRO A 233 -6.79 -18.83 -15.07
C PRO A 233 -6.44 -20.31 -14.92
N GLN A 234 -5.59 -20.81 -15.80
CA GLN A 234 -5.07 -22.16 -15.65
C GLN A 234 -4.28 -22.20 -14.34
N GLN A 235 -4.69 -23.05 -13.42
CA GLN A 235 -3.89 -23.35 -12.24
C GLN A 235 -2.52 -23.88 -12.69
N GLY A 236 -1.53 -23.00 -12.67
CA GLY A 236 -0.15 -23.36 -12.96
C GLY A 236 0.32 -24.37 -11.91
N LYS A 237 0.67 -25.58 -12.31
CA LYS A 237 1.38 -26.51 -11.42
C LYS A 237 2.71 -25.85 -11.07
N ILE A 238 2.88 -25.49 -9.81
CA ILE A 238 4.18 -25.07 -9.30
C ILE A 238 5.06 -26.31 -9.24
N TYR A 239 5.96 -26.45 -10.18
CA TYR A 239 7.03 -27.45 -10.08
C TYR A 239 8.10 -26.87 -9.16
N VAL A 240 8.10 -27.30 -7.91
CA VAL A 240 9.24 -27.09 -7.01
C VAL A 240 10.34 -28.04 -7.51
N LYS A 241 11.36 -27.50 -8.18
CA LYS A 241 12.57 -28.26 -8.50
C LYS A 241 13.33 -28.41 -7.19
N SER A 242 13.27 -29.55 -6.56
CA SER A 242 14.15 -29.88 -5.45
C SER A 242 15.52 -30.24 -6.02
N ASP A 243 16.48 -29.34 -5.94
CA ASP A 243 17.87 -29.67 -6.13
C ASP A 243 18.37 -30.37 -4.86
N SER A 244 18.00 -31.61 -4.71
CA SER A 244 18.67 -32.51 -3.74
C SER A 244 19.94 -33.03 -4.42
N ALA A 245 21.04 -32.35 -4.21
CA ALA A 245 22.34 -32.94 -4.44
C ALA A 245 22.60 -34.04 -3.36
N PRO A 246 22.95 -35.26 -3.73
CA PRO A 246 23.31 -36.25 -2.73
C PRO A 246 24.66 -35.87 -2.13
N TYR A 247 24.69 -35.70 -0.81
CA TYR A 247 25.93 -35.68 -0.07
C TYR A 247 26.49 -37.08 -0.05
N ILE A 248 27.71 -37.26 -0.58
CA ILE A 248 28.58 -38.42 -0.35
C ILE A 248 29.39 -38.13 0.90
#